data_11b21b9b83c48f69bd2f764785b5990a
#
_entry.id   11b21b9b83c48f69bd2f764785b5990a
#
_cell.length_a   1.000
_cell.length_b   1.000
_cell.length_c   1.000
_cell.angle_alpha   90.00
_cell.angle_beta   90.00
_cell.angle_gamma   90.00
#
_symmetry.space_group_name_H-M   'P 1'
#
loop_
_entity.id
_entity.type
_entity.pdbx_description
1 polymer ?
#
loop_
_entity_poly.entity_id
_entity_poly.type
_entity_poly.pdbx_seq_one_letter_code
_entity_poly.pdbx_strand_id
1 'polypeptide(L)'
;MCTICGHFARSGPIPSADVYDMLRKMEHRGPDTNGVCLDGDVLRVEDLDRLRAPLMRTSRIALGHSRLRIVGREATTQPFTACDGSLVLIHNGEIYNYEKLKTLLRHQHRWQTTSDSEVLVHLLEETYQGDLLGAVRKVVGLLDGMYALAVTDGKSVVAARDPIGKKPLYYIENGPVTYFASERKALWNGRDEPRRLDPGDILVLDGEGTRVAEGYHLQLPPIDVVDFGEAVALYKDVLLKAVKKRLVGLQESVLGVIFSGGIDSVLIAKLLQQEGKNVICYCTGTEDSGDIAAARSVAEDLGLELKTTIIDEAAVESLLPEVIRNVEESGLLQVEVAIPMYLAAKLASEDGLRVMYTGQAADELWAGYPWYSDVLEQDGYLRLHEKLWEDLNYLYSDTLEREDKLTMAHSIELRAPYLDRDVIHAAMRVSPRLKIQGVEDRLRKRVHRQAAVELGVPPYLAFRIKDPAQSGSGIHGIVERIAARSATRCDPGLADENLRRDKGSLYRYGDAVYGEEATRAFLQEIEGRIREQYIPAFLAA
;
A
#
# COMPACT_ATOMS: atom_id res chain seq x y z
N MET A 1 -4.45 10.53 -0.59
CA MET A 1 -4.98 9.18 -0.90
C MET A 1 -6.48 9.20 -0.79
N CYS A 2 -7.16 8.20 -1.34
CA CYS A 2 -8.60 8.28 -1.51
C CYS A 2 -9.24 6.92 -1.24
N THR A 3 -10.56 6.90 -1.24
CA THR A 3 -11.38 5.71 -1.38
C THR A 3 -11.93 5.65 -2.79
N ILE A 4 -11.95 4.47 -3.38
CA ILE A 4 -12.78 4.17 -4.54
C ILE A 4 -13.65 2.95 -4.22
N CYS A 5 -14.92 2.98 -4.66
CA CYS A 5 -15.82 1.84 -4.62
C CYS A 5 -16.88 1.97 -5.70
N GLY A 6 -17.66 0.92 -5.90
CA GLY A 6 -18.77 0.97 -6.84
C GLY A 6 -19.44 -0.37 -7.06
N HIS A 7 -20.46 -0.35 -7.89
CA HIS A 7 -21.12 -1.54 -8.38
C HIS A 7 -21.45 -1.48 -9.87
N PHE A 8 -21.60 -2.67 -10.45
CA PHE A 8 -22.15 -2.90 -11.78
C PHE A 8 -23.22 -3.98 -11.70
N ALA A 9 -24.45 -3.66 -12.11
CA ALA A 9 -25.58 -4.58 -12.10
C ALA A 9 -25.98 -5.00 -13.53
N ARG A 10 -25.80 -6.28 -13.88
CA ARG A 10 -26.08 -6.83 -15.23
C ARG A 10 -27.56 -6.86 -15.55
N SER A 11 -28.39 -7.22 -14.57
CA SER A 11 -29.84 -7.50 -14.77
C SER A 11 -30.74 -6.27 -14.71
N GLY A 12 -30.19 -5.09 -14.54
CA GLY A 12 -30.93 -3.83 -14.41
C GLY A 12 -30.57 -3.04 -13.15
N PRO A 13 -31.13 -1.84 -12.98
CA PRO A 13 -30.80 -0.98 -11.85
C PRO A 13 -31.15 -1.60 -10.49
N ILE A 14 -30.25 -1.42 -9.52
CA ILE A 14 -30.43 -1.83 -8.11
C ILE A 14 -30.31 -0.61 -7.20
N PRO A 15 -30.77 -0.65 -5.94
CA PRO A 15 -30.52 0.41 -4.97
C PRO A 15 -29.02 0.69 -4.84
N SER A 16 -28.64 1.98 -4.84
CA SER A 16 -27.24 2.41 -4.76
C SER A 16 -26.79 2.69 -3.31
N ALA A 17 -27.65 2.39 -2.32
CA ALA A 17 -27.35 2.57 -0.89
C ALA A 17 -26.08 1.84 -0.46
N ASP A 18 -25.77 0.68 -1.07
CA ASP A 18 -24.55 -0.08 -0.81
C ASP A 18 -23.26 0.76 -1.04
N VAL A 19 -23.30 1.71 -2.00
CA VAL A 19 -22.15 2.60 -2.24
C VAL A 19 -21.97 3.58 -1.08
N TYR A 20 -23.07 4.08 -0.48
CA TYR A 20 -22.97 4.90 0.73
C TYR A 20 -22.36 4.11 1.89
N ASP A 21 -22.82 2.89 2.10
CA ASP A 21 -22.31 2.03 3.18
C ASP A 21 -20.83 1.67 2.98
N MET A 22 -20.40 1.40 1.73
CA MET A 22 -19.00 1.20 1.40
C MET A 22 -18.15 2.44 1.68
N LEU A 23 -18.61 3.64 1.26
CA LEU A 23 -17.91 4.90 1.53
C LEU A 23 -17.82 5.16 3.04
N ARG A 24 -18.90 4.91 3.80
CA ARG A 24 -18.93 5.08 5.25
C ARG A 24 -17.94 4.18 5.98
N LYS A 25 -17.85 2.91 5.58
CA LYS A 25 -16.88 1.96 6.13
C LYS A 25 -15.42 2.36 5.87
N MET A 26 -15.17 3.16 4.83
CA MET A 26 -13.83 3.61 4.42
C MET A 26 -13.63 5.13 4.56
N GLU A 27 -14.47 5.83 5.32
CA GLU A 27 -14.40 7.29 5.50
C GLU A 27 -13.03 7.78 6.00
N HIS A 28 -12.39 6.97 6.85
CA HIS A 28 -11.04 7.23 7.35
C HIS A 28 -9.99 7.43 6.25
N ARG A 29 -10.20 6.88 5.05
CA ARG A 29 -9.27 7.03 3.93
C ARG A 29 -9.37 8.39 3.24
N GLY A 30 -10.55 9.01 3.26
CA GLY A 30 -10.80 10.24 2.50
C GLY A 30 -11.76 11.19 3.21
N PRO A 31 -11.32 11.85 4.29
CA PRO A 31 -12.20 12.67 5.12
C PRO A 31 -12.55 14.05 4.55
N ASP A 32 -11.87 14.49 3.46
CA ASP A 32 -11.97 15.89 3.03
C ASP A 32 -13.19 16.17 2.14
N THR A 33 -13.49 15.31 1.17
CA THR A 33 -14.64 15.49 0.25
C THR A 33 -15.08 14.17 -0.35
N ASN A 34 -16.33 14.13 -0.84
CA ASN A 34 -16.97 12.93 -1.36
C ASN A 34 -17.64 13.18 -2.70
N GLY A 35 -17.74 12.15 -3.52
CA GLY A 35 -18.45 12.25 -4.78
C GLY A 35 -18.92 10.89 -5.29
N VAL A 36 -20.00 10.93 -6.05
CA VAL A 36 -20.58 9.73 -6.68
C VAL A 36 -20.97 9.98 -8.12
N CYS A 37 -20.99 8.90 -8.90
CA CYS A 37 -21.59 8.86 -10.22
C CYS A 37 -22.66 7.78 -10.23
N LEU A 38 -23.88 8.09 -10.64
CA LEU A 38 -24.99 7.17 -10.82
C LEU A 38 -25.44 7.21 -12.28
N ASP A 39 -25.16 6.16 -13.04
CA ASP A 39 -25.47 6.06 -14.47
C ASP A 39 -25.06 7.31 -15.31
N GLY A 40 -23.93 7.93 -14.96
CA GLY A 40 -23.40 9.14 -15.60
C GLY A 40 -23.70 10.45 -14.86
N ASP A 41 -24.70 10.51 -13.98
CA ASP A 41 -25.01 11.67 -13.15
C ASP A 41 -23.96 11.81 -12.04
N VAL A 42 -23.17 12.88 -12.04
CA VAL A 42 -22.11 13.13 -11.07
C VAL A 42 -22.55 14.14 -10.02
N LEU A 43 -22.41 13.76 -8.74
CA LEU A 43 -22.61 14.63 -7.59
C LEU A 43 -21.35 14.66 -6.73
N ARG A 44 -20.96 15.87 -6.28
CA ARG A 44 -19.81 16.09 -5.40
C ARG A 44 -20.24 16.89 -4.19
N VAL A 45 -19.80 16.48 -3.01
CA VAL A 45 -20.18 17.08 -1.72
C VAL A 45 -18.97 17.13 -0.77
N GLU A 46 -19.00 18.03 0.19
CA GLU A 46 -17.99 18.07 1.26
C GLU A 46 -18.29 17.02 2.34
N ASP A 47 -19.56 16.87 2.70
CA ASP A 47 -20.04 15.99 3.77
C ASP A 47 -20.64 14.71 3.18
N LEU A 48 -20.15 13.54 3.62
CA LEU A 48 -20.62 12.24 3.15
C LEU A 48 -22.11 12.02 3.40
N ASP A 49 -22.66 12.52 4.51
CA ASP A 49 -24.08 12.34 4.84
C ASP A 49 -25.02 12.98 3.82
N ARG A 50 -24.56 13.98 3.07
CA ARG A 50 -25.30 14.58 1.94
C ARG A 50 -25.50 13.63 0.76
N LEU A 51 -24.72 12.55 0.67
CA LEU A 51 -24.87 11.51 -0.36
C LEU A 51 -25.93 10.48 0.00
N ARG A 52 -26.37 10.39 1.26
CA ARG A 52 -27.32 9.37 1.70
C ARG A 52 -28.64 9.40 0.92
N ALA A 53 -29.25 10.57 0.76
CA ALA A 53 -30.53 10.69 0.03
C ALA A 53 -30.35 10.45 -1.49
N PRO A 54 -29.37 11.04 -2.21
CA PRO A 54 -29.09 10.71 -3.60
C PRO A 54 -28.85 9.22 -3.87
N LEU A 55 -28.14 8.51 -2.98
CA LEU A 55 -27.82 7.09 -3.11
C LEU A 55 -28.97 6.13 -2.77
N MET A 56 -30.12 6.63 -2.32
CA MET A 56 -31.35 5.83 -2.25
C MET A 56 -31.98 5.55 -3.63
N ARG A 57 -31.53 6.24 -4.68
CA ARG A 57 -31.92 5.97 -6.07
C ARG A 57 -31.36 4.63 -6.54
N THR A 58 -32.01 4.05 -7.54
CA THR A 58 -31.47 2.87 -8.23
C THR A 58 -30.56 3.29 -9.37
N SER A 59 -29.50 2.52 -9.59
CA SER A 59 -28.61 2.65 -10.75
C SER A 59 -28.12 1.30 -11.22
N ARG A 60 -27.73 1.22 -12.48
CA ARG A 60 -27.02 0.07 -13.04
C ARG A 60 -25.53 0.16 -12.74
N ILE A 61 -24.99 1.37 -12.79
CA ILE A 61 -23.58 1.68 -12.49
C ILE A 61 -23.55 2.74 -11.40
N ALA A 62 -22.85 2.46 -10.32
CA ALA A 62 -22.54 3.45 -9.31
C ALA A 62 -21.04 3.43 -9.02
N LEU A 63 -20.42 4.61 -9.03
CA LEU A 63 -19.04 4.85 -8.62
C LEU A 63 -19.04 5.81 -7.43
N GLY A 64 -18.27 5.48 -6.39
CA GLY A 64 -18.13 6.29 -5.18
C GLY A 64 -16.66 6.63 -4.91
N HIS A 65 -16.41 7.84 -4.45
CA HIS A 65 -15.10 8.36 -4.13
C HIS A 65 -15.11 9.21 -2.86
N SER A 66 -14.13 8.99 -1.97
CA SER A 66 -13.83 9.89 -0.85
C SER A 66 -12.37 10.31 -0.91
N ARG A 67 -12.11 11.60 -0.73
CA ARG A 67 -10.81 12.23 -0.98
C ARG A 67 -10.04 12.52 0.30
N LEU A 68 -8.77 12.16 0.32
CA LEU A 68 -7.74 12.80 1.13
C LEU A 68 -6.92 13.71 0.20
N ARG A 69 -6.96 15.01 0.43
CA ARG A 69 -6.32 16.02 -0.41
C ARG A 69 -4.83 16.11 -0.09
N ILE A 70 -4.00 15.67 -1.02
CA ILE A 70 -2.54 15.74 -0.98
C ILE A 70 -2.03 16.66 -2.10
N VAL A 71 -2.37 16.35 -3.36
CA VAL A 71 -2.05 17.17 -4.54
C VAL A 71 -3.31 17.86 -5.06
N GLY A 72 -3.16 19.12 -5.51
CA GLY A 72 -4.28 19.96 -5.97
C GLY A 72 -4.92 20.76 -4.83
N ARG A 73 -5.39 21.98 -5.17
CA ARG A 73 -5.91 22.97 -4.20
C ARG A 73 -7.43 22.98 -4.10
N GLU A 74 -8.10 22.43 -5.08
CA GLU A 74 -9.54 22.47 -5.24
C GLU A 74 -10.24 21.66 -4.12
N ALA A 75 -11.35 22.16 -3.62
CA ALA A 75 -12.11 21.51 -2.54
C ALA A 75 -12.69 20.17 -3.02
N THR A 76 -13.36 20.16 -4.17
CA THR A 76 -14.02 18.97 -4.73
C THR A 76 -13.52 18.69 -6.13
N THR A 77 -13.16 17.44 -6.44
CA THR A 77 -12.57 17.08 -7.73
C THR A 77 -13.16 15.84 -8.37
N GLN A 78 -13.32 14.78 -7.63
CA GLN A 78 -13.75 13.48 -8.18
C GLN A 78 -15.21 13.16 -7.84
N PRO A 79 -15.89 12.38 -8.71
CA PRO A 79 -15.45 11.77 -9.97
C PRO A 79 -15.11 12.80 -11.07
N PHE A 80 -14.08 12.54 -11.88
CA PHE A 80 -13.76 13.36 -13.07
C PHE A 80 -14.63 12.94 -14.25
N THR A 81 -15.02 13.93 -15.08
CA THR A 81 -15.82 13.71 -16.29
C THR A 81 -15.02 14.16 -17.50
N ALA A 82 -14.99 13.37 -18.57
CA ALA A 82 -14.43 13.75 -19.86
C ALA A 82 -15.10 15.02 -20.40
N CYS A 83 -14.43 15.77 -21.27
CA CYS A 83 -14.93 17.04 -21.79
C CYS A 83 -16.26 16.91 -22.56
N ASP A 84 -16.46 15.77 -23.21
CA ASP A 84 -17.67 15.41 -23.96
C ASP A 84 -18.72 14.67 -23.11
N GLY A 85 -18.41 14.38 -21.84
CA GLY A 85 -19.27 13.63 -20.92
C GLY A 85 -19.31 12.12 -21.16
N SER A 86 -18.51 11.59 -22.08
CA SER A 86 -18.53 10.17 -22.47
C SER A 86 -17.97 9.23 -21.40
N LEU A 87 -17.07 9.72 -20.53
CA LEU A 87 -16.38 8.95 -19.52
C LEU A 87 -16.48 9.60 -18.15
N VAL A 88 -16.59 8.77 -17.11
CA VAL A 88 -16.48 9.19 -15.71
C VAL A 88 -15.44 8.34 -15.00
N LEU A 89 -14.49 8.98 -14.32
CA LEU A 89 -13.32 8.37 -13.68
C LEU A 89 -13.30 8.67 -12.18
N ILE A 90 -12.97 7.64 -11.38
CA ILE A 90 -12.52 7.76 -10.00
C ILE A 90 -11.12 7.17 -9.85
N HIS A 91 -10.29 7.78 -8.99
CA HIS A 91 -8.88 7.42 -8.83
C HIS A 91 -8.47 7.54 -7.36
N ASN A 92 -7.81 6.51 -6.85
CA ASN A 92 -7.11 6.48 -5.57
C ASN A 92 -5.62 6.30 -5.82
N GLY A 93 -4.83 7.35 -5.63
CA GLY A 93 -3.38 7.27 -5.85
C GLY A 93 -2.75 8.61 -6.19
N GLU A 94 -1.52 8.54 -6.71
CA GLU A 94 -0.70 9.65 -7.16
C GLU A 94 -0.03 9.29 -8.50
N ILE A 95 -0.14 10.16 -9.48
CA ILE A 95 0.49 10.01 -10.80
C ILE A 95 1.69 10.95 -10.88
N TYR A 96 2.87 10.44 -10.64
CA TYR A 96 4.09 11.25 -10.52
C TYR A 96 4.54 11.88 -11.84
N ASN A 97 4.22 11.27 -12.97
CA ASN A 97 4.58 11.80 -14.29
C ASN A 97 3.46 12.62 -14.96
N TYR A 98 2.48 13.12 -14.19
CA TYR A 98 1.29 13.80 -14.75
C TYR A 98 1.62 15.01 -15.62
N GLU A 99 2.64 15.81 -15.31
CA GLU A 99 3.06 16.93 -16.14
C GLU A 99 3.59 16.47 -17.52
N LYS A 100 4.35 15.34 -17.55
CA LYS A 100 4.78 14.73 -18.79
C LYS A 100 3.59 14.19 -19.58
N LEU A 101 2.62 13.57 -18.91
CA LEU A 101 1.42 13.05 -19.56
C LEU A 101 0.57 14.15 -20.18
N LYS A 102 0.47 15.33 -19.56
CA LYS A 102 -0.17 16.51 -20.17
C LYS A 102 0.42 16.88 -21.52
N THR A 103 1.73 16.71 -21.70
CA THR A 103 2.40 17.02 -22.99
C THR A 103 2.09 16.01 -24.10
N LEU A 104 1.51 14.86 -23.77
CA LEU A 104 1.10 13.84 -24.74
C LEU A 104 -0.31 14.08 -25.30
N LEU A 105 -1.10 14.93 -24.65
CA LEU A 105 -2.44 15.28 -25.10
C LEU A 105 -2.37 16.06 -26.42
N ARG A 106 -3.22 15.68 -27.38
CA ARG A 106 -3.24 16.21 -28.76
C ARG A 106 -4.27 17.31 -28.94
N HIS A 107 -5.31 17.32 -28.07
CA HIS A 107 -6.42 18.26 -28.11
C HIS A 107 -6.38 19.21 -26.91
N GLN A 108 -7.08 20.33 -27.03
CA GLN A 108 -7.32 21.20 -25.85
C GLN A 108 -8.42 20.61 -25.00
N HIS A 109 -8.13 20.41 -23.72
CA HIS A 109 -9.05 19.93 -22.73
C HIS A 109 -9.46 21.04 -21.77
N ARG A 110 -10.66 20.90 -21.19
CA ARG A 110 -11.16 21.82 -20.17
C ARG A 110 -10.72 21.29 -18.79
N TRP A 111 -9.60 21.82 -18.31
CA TRP A 111 -9.10 21.53 -16.98
C TRP A 111 -9.98 22.17 -15.90
N GLN A 112 -10.38 21.42 -14.90
CA GLN A 112 -11.19 21.87 -13.78
C GLN A 112 -10.34 22.01 -12.50
N THR A 113 -9.18 21.36 -12.45
CA THR A 113 -8.36 21.25 -11.24
C THR A 113 -6.88 21.33 -11.57
N THR A 114 -6.07 21.42 -10.50
CA THR A 114 -4.61 21.28 -10.54
C THR A 114 -4.16 19.89 -10.07
N SER A 115 -5.09 18.94 -9.89
CA SER A 115 -4.81 17.57 -9.46
C SER A 115 -4.05 16.81 -10.55
N ASP A 116 -3.12 15.96 -10.13
CA ASP A 116 -2.42 14.99 -10.96
C ASP A 116 -3.37 13.98 -11.63
N SER A 117 -4.49 13.70 -10.96
CA SER A 117 -5.47 12.68 -11.36
C SER A 117 -6.30 13.08 -12.59
N GLU A 118 -6.52 14.37 -12.83
CA GLU A 118 -7.38 14.83 -13.93
C GLU A 118 -6.81 14.48 -15.32
N VAL A 119 -5.49 14.42 -15.47
CA VAL A 119 -4.87 14.02 -16.72
C VAL A 119 -5.33 12.64 -17.21
N LEU A 120 -5.71 11.76 -16.29
CA LEU A 120 -6.16 10.41 -16.61
C LEU A 120 -7.44 10.39 -17.43
N VAL A 121 -8.45 11.21 -17.06
CA VAL A 121 -9.71 11.25 -17.81
C VAL A 121 -9.51 11.82 -19.20
N HIS A 122 -8.61 12.79 -19.37
CA HIS A 122 -8.32 13.37 -20.68
C HIS A 122 -7.51 12.43 -21.59
N LEU A 123 -6.56 11.66 -21.03
CA LEU A 123 -5.87 10.61 -21.77
C LEU A 123 -6.83 9.51 -22.22
N LEU A 124 -7.76 9.12 -21.34
CA LEU A 124 -8.78 8.13 -21.66
C LEU A 124 -9.73 8.66 -22.75
N GLU A 125 -10.17 9.92 -22.65
CA GLU A 125 -11.00 10.59 -23.66
C GLU A 125 -10.36 10.55 -25.06
N GLU A 126 -9.06 10.87 -25.18
CA GLU A 126 -8.34 10.81 -26.47
C GLU A 126 -8.10 9.37 -26.97
N THR A 127 -8.09 8.41 -26.08
CA THR A 127 -7.76 7.02 -26.41
C THR A 127 -9.01 6.17 -26.67
N TYR A 128 -10.15 6.56 -26.08
CA TYR A 128 -11.41 5.82 -26.16
C TYR A 128 -12.06 5.96 -27.55
N GLN A 129 -12.32 4.82 -28.16
CA GLN A 129 -12.99 4.72 -29.47
C GLN A 129 -14.10 3.63 -29.42
N GLY A 130 -14.82 3.55 -28.29
CA GLY A 130 -15.85 2.55 -28.07
C GLY A 130 -15.34 1.25 -27.43
N ASP A 131 -14.02 1.10 -27.23
CA ASP A 131 -13.38 0.00 -26.48
C ASP A 131 -12.75 0.55 -25.19
N LEU A 132 -13.48 0.44 -24.07
CA LEU A 132 -13.03 0.98 -22.79
C LEU A 132 -11.84 0.21 -22.23
N LEU A 133 -11.83 -1.13 -22.35
CA LEU A 133 -10.70 -1.96 -21.92
C LEU A 133 -9.42 -1.61 -22.68
N GLY A 134 -9.51 -1.49 -24.01
CA GLY A 134 -8.37 -1.10 -24.85
C GLY A 134 -7.84 0.29 -24.53
N ALA A 135 -8.72 1.25 -24.22
CA ALA A 135 -8.33 2.59 -23.79
C ALA A 135 -7.59 2.54 -22.44
N VAL A 136 -8.15 1.87 -21.43
CA VAL A 136 -7.52 1.72 -20.11
C VAL A 136 -6.17 1.01 -20.22
N ARG A 137 -6.09 -0.09 -20.98
CA ARG A 137 -4.83 -0.83 -21.17
C ARG A 137 -3.70 0.04 -21.76
N LYS A 138 -4.03 0.91 -22.71
CA LYS A 138 -3.04 1.85 -23.28
C LYS A 138 -2.61 2.90 -22.27
N VAL A 139 -3.56 3.47 -21.52
CA VAL A 139 -3.27 4.56 -20.58
C VAL A 139 -2.44 4.04 -19.40
N VAL A 140 -2.78 2.89 -18.78
CA VAL A 140 -2.04 2.36 -17.61
C VAL A 140 -0.57 2.05 -17.95
N GLY A 141 -0.25 1.70 -19.19
CA GLY A 141 1.13 1.50 -19.65
C GLY A 141 1.99 2.79 -19.67
N LEU A 142 1.36 3.96 -19.67
CA LEU A 142 2.03 5.27 -19.66
C LEU A 142 2.26 5.81 -18.25
N LEU A 143 1.54 5.28 -17.25
CA LEU A 143 1.52 5.83 -15.90
C LEU A 143 2.79 5.48 -15.13
N ASP A 144 3.31 6.46 -14.42
CA ASP A 144 4.32 6.30 -13.38
C ASP A 144 3.73 6.85 -12.07
N GLY A 145 3.37 5.94 -11.18
CA GLY A 145 2.64 6.30 -9.98
C GLY A 145 2.27 5.11 -9.12
N MET A 146 1.40 5.36 -8.17
CA MET A 146 0.71 4.37 -7.36
C MET A 146 -0.79 4.62 -7.54
N TYR A 147 -1.56 3.61 -7.94
CA TYR A 147 -2.95 3.85 -8.26
C TYR A 147 -3.85 2.62 -8.19
N ALA A 148 -5.10 2.88 -7.84
CA ALA A 148 -6.26 2.09 -8.22
C ALA A 148 -7.27 3.07 -8.85
N LEU A 149 -7.80 2.74 -10.01
CA LEU A 149 -8.75 3.59 -10.72
C LEU A 149 -9.95 2.79 -11.21
N ALA A 150 -11.08 3.45 -11.41
CA ALA A 150 -12.21 2.88 -12.12
C ALA A 150 -12.83 3.93 -13.05
N VAL A 151 -13.20 3.50 -14.25
CA VAL A 151 -13.78 4.35 -15.27
C VAL A 151 -15.01 3.68 -15.88
N THR A 152 -16.00 4.48 -16.23
CA THR A 152 -17.21 4.01 -16.93
C THR A 152 -17.51 4.86 -18.15
N ASP A 153 -18.04 4.20 -19.18
CA ASP A 153 -18.63 4.80 -20.38
C ASP A 153 -20.18 4.75 -20.37
N GLY A 154 -20.77 4.46 -19.21
CA GLY A 154 -22.22 4.26 -19.04
C GLY A 154 -22.72 2.89 -19.48
N LYS A 155 -21.87 2.02 -20.06
CA LYS A 155 -22.22 0.65 -20.49
C LYS A 155 -21.45 -0.40 -19.72
N SER A 156 -20.23 -0.10 -19.35
CA SER A 156 -19.28 -0.95 -18.65
C SER A 156 -18.55 -0.18 -17.57
N VAL A 157 -17.91 -0.90 -16.64
CA VAL A 157 -16.94 -0.38 -15.69
C VAL A 157 -15.63 -1.12 -15.89
N VAL A 158 -14.53 -0.39 -16.03
CA VAL A 158 -13.19 -0.95 -16.10
C VAL A 158 -12.36 -0.37 -14.96
N ALA A 159 -11.85 -1.23 -14.09
CA ALA A 159 -11.01 -0.82 -12.97
C ALA A 159 -9.61 -1.41 -13.13
N ALA A 160 -8.58 -0.66 -12.78
CA ALA A 160 -7.18 -1.07 -12.93
C ALA A 160 -6.39 -0.79 -11.66
N ARG A 161 -5.36 -1.62 -11.42
CA ARG A 161 -4.44 -1.52 -10.29
C ARG A 161 -3.02 -1.30 -10.77
N ASP A 162 -2.22 -0.53 -10.02
CA ASP A 162 -0.81 -0.28 -10.36
C ASP A 162 0.02 -1.57 -10.36
N PRO A 163 1.12 -1.63 -11.17
CA PRO A 163 1.85 -2.86 -11.43
C PRO A 163 2.66 -3.39 -10.22
N ILE A 164 2.72 -2.64 -9.12
CA ILE A 164 3.38 -3.05 -7.88
C ILE A 164 2.34 -3.37 -6.79
N GLY A 165 1.08 -2.94 -7.02
CA GLY A 165 -0.02 -3.15 -6.09
C GLY A 165 0.06 -2.28 -4.83
N LYS A 166 0.62 -1.07 -4.95
CA LYS A 166 0.69 -0.13 -3.82
C LYS A 166 -0.67 0.32 -3.34
N LYS A 167 -1.66 0.40 -4.26
CA LYS A 167 -3.04 0.72 -3.91
C LYS A 167 -3.88 -0.54 -3.97
N PRO A 168 -4.55 -0.91 -2.86
CA PRO A 168 -5.40 -2.08 -2.84
C PRO A 168 -6.67 -1.88 -3.66
N LEU A 169 -7.15 -2.96 -4.27
CA LEU A 169 -8.45 -3.04 -4.93
C LEU A 169 -9.00 -4.45 -4.82
N TYR A 170 -10.23 -4.55 -4.34
CA TYR A 170 -10.94 -5.81 -4.15
C TYR A 170 -12.26 -5.79 -4.90
N TYR A 171 -12.80 -6.96 -5.21
CA TYR A 171 -14.12 -7.11 -5.82
C TYR A 171 -14.83 -8.37 -5.32
N ILE A 172 -16.16 -8.39 -5.43
CA ILE A 172 -17.00 -9.53 -5.09
C ILE A 172 -18.19 -9.59 -6.04
N GLU A 173 -18.53 -10.80 -6.44
CA GLU A 173 -19.73 -11.07 -7.25
C GLU A 173 -20.86 -11.55 -6.34
N ASN A 174 -21.98 -10.87 -6.38
CA ASN A 174 -23.20 -11.26 -5.67
C ASN A 174 -24.34 -11.43 -6.70
N GLY A 175 -24.48 -12.61 -7.24
CA GLY A 175 -25.41 -12.91 -8.31
C GLY A 175 -25.15 -12.07 -9.58
N PRO A 176 -26.09 -11.23 -10.03
CA PRO A 176 -25.92 -10.41 -11.21
C PRO A 176 -25.17 -9.08 -10.94
N VAL A 177 -24.76 -8.83 -9.71
CA VAL A 177 -24.11 -7.58 -9.29
C VAL A 177 -22.68 -7.85 -8.90
N THR A 178 -21.76 -7.03 -9.40
CA THR A 178 -20.37 -7.02 -8.95
C THR A 178 -20.07 -5.71 -8.25
N TYR A 179 -19.50 -5.82 -7.06
CA TYR A 179 -19.03 -4.71 -6.25
C TYR A 179 -17.52 -4.67 -6.25
N PHE A 180 -16.94 -3.47 -6.12
CA PHE A 180 -15.50 -3.30 -5.91
C PHE A 180 -15.23 -2.19 -4.90
N ALA A 181 -14.11 -2.27 -4.18
CA ALA A 181 -13.72 -1.29 -3.18
C ALA A 181 -12.22 -1.31 -2.89
N SER A 182 -11.71 -0.20 -2.33
CA SER A 182 -10.32 -0.07 -1.88
C SER A 182 -9.97 -0.99 -0.70
N GLU A 183 -10.95 -1.37 0.14
CA GLU A 183 -10.72 -2.24 1.30
C GLU A 183 -11.73 -3.39 1.31
N ARG A 184 -11.27 -4.56 1.77
CA ARG A 184 -12.04 -5.81 1.83
C ARG A 184 -13.25 -5.69 2.76
N LYS A 185 -13.09 -5.03 3.92
CA LYS A 185 -14.17 -4.82 4.91
C LYS A 185 -15.37 -4.07 4.36
N ALA A 186 -15.18 -3.24 3.33
CA ALA A 186 -16.28 -2.53 2.69
C ALA A 186 -17.20 -3.47 1.89
N LEU A 187 -16.65 -4.55 1.36
CA LEU A 187 -17.34 -5.55 0.52
C LEU A 187 -17.84 -6.75 1.31
N TRP A 188 -17.34 -6.97 2.51
CA TRP A 188 -17.64 -8.18 3.26
C TRP A 188 -19.09 -8.23 3.69
N ASN A 189 -19.77 -9.29 3.25
CA ASN A 189 -21.18 -9.57 3.53
C ASN A 189 -21.40 -10.72 4.53
N GLY A 190 -20.32 -11.28 5.10
CA GLY A 190 -20.34 -12.39 6.05
C GLY A 190 -20.57 -13.78 5.42
N ARG A 191 -20.61 -13.90 4.08
CA ARG A 191 -20.81 -15.18 3.35
C ARG A 191 -19.64 -15.49 2.43
N ASP A 192 -19.29 -14.55 1.56
CA ASP A 192 -18.29 -14.74 0.52
C ASP A 192 -17.11 -13.79 0.78
N GLU A 193 -15.90 -14.27 0.53
CA GLU A 193 -14.70 -13.47 0.69
C GLU A 193 -14.44 -12.64 -0.57
N PRO A 194 -14.22 -11.30 -0.42
CA PRO A 194 -13.84 -10.46 -1.56
C PRO A 194 -12.51 -10.89 -2.15
N ARG A 195 -12.47 -10.98 -3.48
CA ARG A 195 -11.25 -11.29 -4.23
C ARG A 195 -10.38 -10.04 -4.39
N ARG A 196 -9.09 -10.22 -4.31
CA ARG A 196 -8.11 -9.20 -4.63
C ARG A 196 -7.96 -9.08 -6.15
N LEU A 197 -7.85 -7.86 -6.67
CA LEU A 197 -7.34 -7.64 -8.02
C LEU A 197 -5.81 -7.61 -7.94
N ASP A 198 -5.14 -8.46 -8.71
CA ASP A 198 -3.68 -8.56 -8.67
C ASP A 198 -3.00 -7.31 -9.28
N PRO A 199 -1.74 -7.01 -8.88
CA PRO A 199 -0.99 -5.87 -9.42
C PRO A 199 -0.87 -5.92 -10.93
N GLY A 200 -1.13 -4.79 -11.59
CA GLY A 200 -1.06 -4.67 -13.03
C GLY A 200 -2.29 -5.20 -13.79
N ASP A 201 -3.22 -5.86 -13.11
CA ASP A 201 -4.44 -6.39 -13.73
C ASP A 201 -5.55 -5.36 -13.87
N ILE A 202 -6.51 -5.69 -14.74
CA ILE A 202 -7.69 -4.89 -15.06
C ILE A 202 -8.95 -5.72 -14.81
N LEU A 203 -9.84 -5.21 -13.96
CA LEU A 203 -11.18 -5.75 -13.75
C LEU A 203 -12.15 -5.14 -14.76
N VAL A 204 -12.88 -5.98 -15.48
CA VAL A 204 -13.87 -5.57 -16.47
C VAL A 204 -15.25 -6.05 -16.06
N LEU A 205 -16.19 -5.12 -15.96
CA LEU A 205 -17.59 -5.37 -15.60
C LEU A 205 -18.47 -4.86 -16.75
N ASP A 206 -19.13 -5.76 -17.44
CA ASP A 206 -20.00 -5.43 -18.58
C ASP A 206 -21.20 -6.38 -18.70
N GLY A 207 -21.92 -6.31 -19.82
CA GLY A 207 -23.07 -7.16 -20.09
C GLY A 207 -22.75 -8.64 -20.20
N GLU A 208 -21.49 -9.00 -20.49
CA GLU A 208 -21.04 -10.39 -20.58
C GLU A 208 -20.68 -10.98 -19.21
N GLY A 209 -20.34 -10.13 -18.24
CA GLY A 209 -20.03 -10.55 -16.87
C GLY A 209 -18.87 -9.82 -16.24
N THR A 210 -18.28 -10.48 -15.24
CA THR A 210 -17.08 -10.03 -14.54
C THR A 210 -15.90 -10.86 -15.04
N ARG A 211 -14.84 -10.17 -15.47
CA ARG A 211 -13.60 -10.83 -15.86
C ARG A 211 -12.38 -9.99 -15.48
N VAL A 212 -11.27 -10.67 -15.24
CA VAL A 212 -9.96 -10.05 -15.07
C VAL A 212 -9.20 -10.16 -16.38
N ALA A 213 -8.64 -9.06 -16.82
CA ALA A 213 -7.83 -8.96 -18.03
C ALA A 213 -6.42 -8.48 -17.67
N GLU A 214 -5.44 -8.93 -18.44
CA GLU A 214 -4.07 -8.47 -18.32
C GLU A 214 -3.95 -6.99 -18.67
N GLY A 215 -3.29 -6.21 -17.80
CA GLY A 215 -3.02 -4.78 -17.99
C GLY A 215 -1.53 -4.51 -18.22
N TYR A 216 -0.86 -3.85 -17.26
CA TYR A 216 0.56 -3.54 -17.35
C TYR A 216 1.34 -4.14 -16.17
N HIS A 217 2.23 -5.06 -16.46
CA HIS A 217 3.10 -5.73 -15.48
C HIS A 217 4.56 -5.34 -15.68
N LEU A 218 5.28 -5.19 -14.57
CA LEU A 218 6.73 -5.03 -14.63
C LEU A 218 7.37 -6.31 -15.19
N GLN A 219 8.44 -6.13 -15.94
CA GLN A 219 9.22 -7.24 -16.50
C GLN A 219 10.58 -7.30 -15.81
N LEU A 220 11.05 -8.51 -15.51
CA LEU A 220 12.40 -8.71 -15.00
C LEU A 220 13.42 -8.34 -16.09
N PRO A 221 14.24 -7.29 -15.88
CA PRO A 221 15.26 -6.93 -16.85
C PRO A 221 16.43 -7.91 -16.81
N PRO A 222 17.22 -8.01 -17.89
CA PRO A 222 18.47 -8.78 -17.87
C PRO A 222 19.49 -8.16 -16.91
N ILE A 223 20.34 -9.01 -16.33
CA ILE A 223 21.49 -8.57 -15.53
C ILE A 223 22.55 -8.04 -16.49
N ASP A 224 22.83 -6.75 -16.47
CA ASP A 224 23.83 -6.10 -17.31
C ASP A 224 24.77 -5.16 -16.54
N VAL A 225 24.50 -4.88 -15.26
CA VAL A 225 25.35 -4.07 -14.39
C VAL A 225 26.16 -4.99 -13.48
N VAL A 226 27.46 -5.13 -13.79
CA VAL A 226 28.38 -6.07 -13.11
C VAL A 226 29.56 -5.36 -12.43
N ASP A 227 29.74 -4.06 -12.64
CA ASP A 227 30.70 -3.22 -11.93
C ASP A 227 30.07 -2.59 -10.70
N PHE A 228 30.78 -2.60 -9.58
CA PHE A 228 30.27 -2.10 -8.30
C PHE A 228 30.09 -0.58 -8.30
N GLY A 229 31.04 0.15 -8.88
CA GLY A 229 30.97 1.62 -8.97
C GLY A 229 29.83 2.09 -9.87
N GLU A 230 29.65 1.41 -11.01
CA GLU A 230 28.51 1.64 -11.91
C GLU A 230 27.17 1.36 -11.20
N ALA A 231 27.06 0.25 -10.46
CA ALA A 231 25.85 -0.10 -9.72
C ALA A 231 25.48 0.97 -8.67
N VAL A 232 26.48 1.46 -7.91
CA VAL A 232 26.28 2.52 -6.92
C VAL A 232 25.86 3.82 -7.59
N ALA A 233 26.51 4.23 -8.67
CA ALA A 233 26.20 5.47 -9.39
C ALA A 233 24.80 5.43 -10.00
N LEU A 234 24.43 4.33 -10.67
CA LEU A 234 23.11 4.11 -11.23
C LEU A 234 22.02 4.19 -10.15
N TYR A 235 22.21 3.45 -9.06
CA TYR A 235 21.24 3.42 -7.98
C TYR A 235 21.04 4.79 -7.32
N LYS A 236 22.10 5.52 -7.05
CA LYS A 236 22.03 6.88 -6.50
C LYS A 236 21.20 7.82 -7.39
N ASP A 237 21.47 7.80 -8.69
CA ASP A 237 20.76 8.65 -9.66
C ASP A 237 19.26 8.37 -9.65
N VAL A 238 18.86 7.11 -9.78
CA VAL A 238 17.43 6.75 -9.82
C VAL A 238 16.73 6.97 -8.48
N LEU A 239 17.40 6.74 -7.35
CA LEU A 239 16.82 6.95 -6.02
C LEU A 239 16.58 8.44 -5.74
N LEU A 240 17.53 9.31 -6.08
CA LEU A 240 17.36 10.77 -5.96
C LEU A 240 16.18 11.24 -6.81
N LYS A 241 16.06 10.76 -8.04
CA LYS A 241 14.91 11.04 -8.91
C LYS A 241 13.60 10.53 -8.33
N ALA A 242 13.61 9.33 -7.74
CA ALA A 242 12.43 8.74 -7.10
C ALA A 242 11.95 9.54 -5.89
N VAL A 243 12.85 10.07 -5.06
CA VAL A 243 12.49 10.96 -3.96
C VAL A 243 11.92 12.28 -4.48
N LYS A 244 12.60 12.95 -5.43
CA LYS A 244 12.15 14.20 -6.03
C LYS A 244 10.79 14.07 -6.70
N LYS A 245 10.56 12.99 -7.43
CA LYS A 245 9.29 12.66 -8.08
C LYS A 245 8.12 12.67 -7.08
N ARG A 246 8.36 12.16 -5.87
CA ARG A 246 7.36 12.09 -4.78
C ARG A 246 7.18 13.40 -4.01
N LEU A 247 7.91 14.44 -4.36
CA LEU A 247 7.75 15.79 -3.80
C LEU A 247 7.02 16.74 -4.77
N VAL A 248 6.84 16.35 -6.03
CA VAL A 248 6.16 17.16 -7.04
C VAL A 248 4.70 17.39 -6.63
N GLY A 249 4.27 18.65 -6.65
CA GLY A 249 2.90 19.05 -6.30
C GLY A 249 2.54 18.98 -4.81
N LEU A 250 3.45 18.46 -3.97
CA LEU A 250 3.23 18.31 -2.52
C LEU A 250 3.29 19.66 -1.82
N GLN A 251 2.22 20.02 -1.11
CA GLN A 251 2.11 21.30 -0.38
C GLN A 251 2.76 21.24 1.00
N GLU A 252 2.88 20.06 1.59
CA GLU A 252 3.39 19.83 2.94
C GLU A 252 4.87 20.20 3.04
N SER A 253 5.20 21.05 4.00
CA SER A 253 6.58 21.41 4.36
C SER A 253 7.18 20.46 5.39
N VAL A 254 6.32 19.77 6.17
CA VAL A 254 6.71 18.79 7.19
C VAL A 254 6.28 17.41 6.72
N LEU A 255 7.19 16.45 6.75
CA LEU A 255 6.96 15.07 6.29
C LEU A 255 7.32 14.08 7.40
N GLY A 256 6.51 13.05 7.56
CA GLY A 256 6.79 11.95 8.46
C GLY A 256 7.67 10.87 7.84
N VAL A 257 8.46 10.17 8.64
CA VAL A 257 9.16 8.95 8.26
C VAL A 257 8.91 7.87 9.30
N ILE A 258 8.48 6.68 8.88
CA ILE A 258 8.46 5.49 9.73
C ILE A 258 9.92 5.07 9.94
N PHE A 259 10.38 5.11 11.21
CA PHE A 259 11.81 5.17 11.50
C PHE A 259 12.23 4.16 12.58
N SER A 260 12.99 3.15 12.20
CA SER A 260 13.61 2.18 13.11
C SER A 260 15.10 2.46 13.39
N GLY A 261 15.64 3.57 12.87
CA GLY A 261 17.08 3.82 12.89
C GLY A 261 17.89 2.86 12.00
N GLY A 262 17.24 2.01 11.20
CA GLY A 262 17.87 1.18 10.18
C GLY A 262 18.24 2.00 8.94
N ILE A 263 19.26 1.54 8.19
CA ILE A 263 19.80 2.26 7.03
C ILE A 263 18.73 2.68 6.01
N ASP A 264 17.70 1.85 5.82
CA ASP A 264 16.66 2.07 4.81
C ASP A 264 15.84 3.33 5.13
N SER A 265 15.35 3.47 6.37
CA SER A 265 14.61 4.64 6.83
C SER A 265 15.51 5.87 7.03
N VAL A 266 16.74 5.65 7.48
CA VAL A 266 17.75 6.71 7.65
C VAL A 266 18.06 7.38 6.32
N LEU A 267 18.29 6.60 5.26
CA LEU A 267 18.58 7.16 3.93
C LEU A 267 17.40 7.98 3.40
N ILE A 268 16.17 7.50 3.56
CA ILE A 268 14.97 8.26 3.15
C ILE A 268 14.88 9.58 3.93
N ALA A 269 15.01 9.56 5.26
CA ALA A 269 14.97 10.76 6.08
C ALA A 269 16.05 11.78 5.64
N LYS A 270 17.28 11.31 5.38
CA LYS A 270 18.39 12.13 4.92
C LYS A 270 18.12 12.79 3.57
N LEU A 271 17.58 12.03 2.62
CA LEU A 271 17.26 12.54 1.28
C LEU A 271 16.15 13.60 1.32
N LEU A 272 15.12 13.40 2.15
CA LEU A 272 14.07 14.40 2.33
C LEU A 272 14.60 15.70 2.94
N GLN A 273 15.52 15.61 3.93
CA GLN A 273 16.19 16.81 4.47
C GLN A 273 17.02 17.54 3.40
N GLN A 274 17.75 16.79 2.55
CA GLN A 274 18.52 17.37 1.44
C GLN A 274 17.65 18.08 0.40
N GLU A 275 16.42 17.66 0.25
CA GLU A 275 15.41 18.34 -0.59
C GLU A 275 14.68 19.49 0.14
N GLY A 276 15.21 19.91 1.30
CA GLY A 276 14.72 21.08 2.06
C GLY A 276 13.41 20.86 2.83
N LYS A 277 13.04 19.60 3.09
CA LYS A 277 11.84 19.28 3.90
C LYS A 277 12.17 19.18 5.38
N ASN A 278 11.24 19.62 6.22
CA ASN A 278 11.27 19.34 7.64
C ASN A 278 10.82 17.88 7.85
N VAL A 279 11.66 17.08 8.49
CA VAL A 279 11.42 15.64 8.65
C VAL A 279 11.20 15.33 10.13
N ILE A 280 10.08 14.70 10.44
CA ILE A 280 9.81 14.11 11.75
C ILE A 280 9.85 12.60 11.61
N CYS A 281 10.72 11.96 12.38
CA CYS A 281 10.84 10.51 12.45
C CYS A 281 9.92 9.96 13.52
N TYR A 282 9.20 8.85 13.22
CA TYR A 282 8.27 8.20 14.15
C TYR A 282 8.73 6.77 14.40
N CYS A 283 8.94 6.42 15.66
CA CYS A 283 9.34 5.09 16.08
C CYS A 283 8.45 4.59 17.22
N THR A 284 8.06 3.34 17.18
CA THR A 284 7.23 2.69 18.21
C THR A 284 7.87 1.39 18.65
N GLY A 285 7.86 1.13 19.95
CA GLY A 285 8.38 -0.10 20.53
C GLY A 285 8.19 -0.15 22.03
N THR A 286 8.68 -1.23 22.66
CA THR A 286 8.79 -1.30 24.11
C THR A 286 9.94 -0.42 24.61
N GLU A 287 9.94 -0.07 25.90
CA GLU A 287 11.00 0.80 26.49
C GLU A 287 12.40 0.19 26.28
N ASP A 288 12.52 -1.13 26.36
CA ASP A 288 13.80 -1.85 26.20
C ASP A 288 14.08 -2.26 24.74
N SER A 289 13.30 -1.80 23.77
CA SER A 289 13.44 -2.22 22.39
C SER A 289 14.71 -1.69 21.73
N GLY A 290 15.36 -2.54 20.94
CA GLY A 290 16.53 -2.16 20.16
C GLY A 290 16.23 -1.06 19.12
N ASP A 291 15.03 -1.05 18.55
CA ASP A 291 14.61 -0.04 17.57
C ASP A 291 14.48 1.34 18.21
N ILE A 292 13.90 1.47 19.40
CA ILE A 292 13.81 2.74 20.13
C ILE A 292 15.22 3.28 20.46
N ALA A 293 16.09 2.41 21.00
CA ALA A 293 17.46 2.78 21.33
C ALA A 293 18.25 3.24 20.08
N ALA A 294 18.12 2.48 18.99
CA ALA A 294 18.76 2.80 17.73
C ALA A 294 18.21 4.09 17.10
N ALA A 295 16.88 4.26 17.10
CA ALA A 295 16.24 5.45 16.55
C ALA A 295 16.67 6.71 17.30
N ARG A 296 16.73 6.68 18.64
CA ARG A 296 17.20 7.82 19.46
C ARG A 296 18.65 8.20 19.14
N SER A 297 19.56 7.21 19.13
CA SER A 297 20.97 7.46 18.82
C SER A 297 21.17 8.03 17.42
N VAL A 298 20.52 7.43 16.42
CA VAL A 298 20.67 7.87 15.01
C VAL A 298 20.03 9.23 14.78
N ALA A 299 18.89 9.51 15.39
CA ALA A 299 18.22 10.80 15.25
C ALA A 299 19.07 11.93 15.87
N GLU A 300 19.67 11.69 17.05
CA GLU A 300 20.61 12.63 17.69
C GLU A 300 21.83 12.89 16.79
N ASP A 301 22.48 11.83 16.29
CA ASP A 301 23.66 11.92 15.44
C ASP A 301 23.42 12.69 14.13
N LEU A 302 22.21 12.59 13.56
CA LEU A 302 21.85 13.22 12.29
C LEU A 302 21.06 14.53 12.43
N GLY A 303 20.76 14.95 13.66
CA GLY A 303 19.95 16.14 13.94
C GLY A 303 18.52 15.98 13.39
N LEU A 304 17.94 14.78 13.47
CA LEU A 304 16.56 14.48 13.08
C LEU A 304 15.61 14.69 14.27
N GLU A 305 14.47 15.31 14.04
CA GLU A 305 13.39 15.28 15.02
C GLU A 305 12.83 13.88 15.13
N LEU A 306 12.79 13.31 16.34
CA LEU A 306 12.26 11.99 16.62
C LEU A 306 11.13 12.06 17.64
N LYS A 307 10.00 11.43 17.30
CA LYS A 307 8.90 11.16 18.22
C LYS A 307 8.75 9.65 18.43
N THR A 308 8.61 9.25 19.68
CA THR A 308 8.53 7.83 20.05
C THR A 308 7.24 7.54 20.81
N THR A 309 6.63 6.39 20.49
CA THR A 309 5.54 5.81 21.28
C THR A 309 6.05 4.56 21.98
N ILE A 310 6.04 4.60 23.30
CA ILE A 310 6.38 3.43 24.13
C ILE A 310 5.09 2.67 24.44
N ILE A 311 5.13 1.36 24.22
CA ILE A 311 3.95 0.49 24.38
C ILE A 311 4.27 -0.68 25.32
N ASP A 312 3.33 -0.98 26.19
CA ASP A 312 3.36 -2.14 27.09
C ASP A 312 2.38 -3.24 26.65
N GLU A 313 2.36 -4.35 27.36
CA GLU A 313 1.54 -5.51 27.05
C GLU A 313 0.03 -5.21 27.09
N ALA A 314 -0.42 -4.42 28.09
CA ALA A 314 -1.82 -4.08 28.23
C ALA A 314 -2.30 -3.19 27.06
N ALA A 315 -1.46 -2.26 26.63
CA ALA A 315 -1.75 -1.41 25.48
C ALA A 315 -1.77 -2.22 24.18
N VAL A 316 -0.83 -3.16 23.98
CA VAL A 316 -0.87 -4.08 22.83
C VAL A 316 -2.16 -4.88 22.82
N GLU A 317 -2.53 -5.53 23.93
CA GLU A 317 -3.75 -6.34 24.02
C GLU A 317 -5.01 -5.51 23.71
N SER A 318 -5.09 -4.28 24.20
CA SER A 318 -6.22 -3.39 23.92
C SER A 318 -6.31 -2.94 22.46
N LEU A 319 -5.19 -2.83 21.74
CA LEU A 319 -5.12 -2.39 20.36
C LEU A 319 -5.38 -3.52 19.34
N LEU A 320 -5.19 -4.77 19.72
CA LEU A 320 -5.30 -5.91 18.81
C LEU A 320 -6.59 -5.92 17.97
N PRO A 321 -7.80 -5.73 18.54
CA PRO A 321 -9.04 -5.74 17.75
C PRO A 321 -9.07 -4.65 16.67
N GLU A 322 -8.58 -3.46 17.00
CA GLU A 322 -8.57 -2.33 16.07
C GLU A 322 -7.54 -2.52 14.96
N VAL A 323 -6.35 -2.98 15.30
CA VAL A 323 -5.27 -3.26 14.34
C VAL A 323 -5.72 -4.35 13.36
N ILE A 324 -6.27 -5.46 13.85
CA ILE A 324 -6.75 -6.57 13.02
C ILE A 324 -7.87 -6.12 12.08
N ARG A 325 -8.83 -5.34 12.59
CA ARG A 325 -9.91 -4.76 11.75
C ARG A 325 -9.35 -3.90 10.62
N ASN A 326 -8.30 -3.11 10.88
CA ASN A 326 -7.71 -2.24 9.90
C ASN A 326 -6.80 -2.97 8.91
N VAL A 327 -6.01 -3.95 9.36
CA VAL A 327 -5.19 -4.80 8.49
C VAL A 327 -6.05 -5.71 7.62
N GLU A 328 -7.20 -6.16 8.15
CA GLU A 328 -8.07 -7.18 7.55
C GLU A 328 -7.38 -8.54 7.40
N GLU A 329 -6.42 -8.81 8.28
CA GLU A 329 -5.62 -10.03 8.36
C GLU A 329 -5.43 -10.40 9.83
N SER A 330 -5.37 -11.70 10.13
CA SER A 330 -5.22 -12.23 11.49
C SER A 330 -3.91 -13.00 11.72
N GLY A 331 -3.05 -13.10 10.70
CA GLY A 331 -1.76 -13.76 10.82
C GLY A 331 -0.86 -13.08 11.85
N LEU A 332 -0.22 -13.87 12.72
CA LEU A 332 0.59 -13.37 13.84
C LEU A 332 1.65 -12.35 13.37
N LEU A 333 2.45 -12.71 12.37
CA LEU A 333 3.46 -11.82 11.80
C LEU A 333 2.85 -10.53 11.23
N GLN A 334 1.68 -10.62 10.60
CA GLN A 334 0.99 -9.45 10.05
C GLN A 334 0.58 -8.47 11.15
N VAL A 335 0.10 -9.00 12.27
CA VAL A 335 -0.37 -8.20 13.41
C VAL A 335 0.78 -7.56 14.18
N GLU A 336 1.84 -8.32 14.49
CA GLU A 336 2.97 -7.79 15.28
C GLU A 336 3.74 -6.68 14.55
N VAL A 337 3.89 -6.79 13.20
CA VAL A 337 4.49 -5.73 12.38
C VAL A 337 3.53 -4.54 12.19
N ALA A 338 2.22 -4.81 12.24
CA ALA A 338 1.19 -3.78 12.08
C ALA A 338 1.14 -2.80 13.26
N ILE A 339 1.30 -3.29 14.49
CA ILE A 339 1.15 -2.48 15.70
C ILE A 339 2.08 -1.25 15.73
N PRO A 340 3.41 -1.39 15.53
CA PRO A 340 4.30 -0.24 15.55
C PRO A 340 4.01 0.75 14.42
N MET A 341 3.64 0.27 13.25
CA MET A 341 3.29 1.12 12.11
C MET A 341 1.98 1.88 12.35
N TYR A 342 0.95 1.19 12.86
CA TYR A 342 -0.33 1.79 13.22
C TYR A 342 -0.15 2.95 14.20
N LEU A 343 0.63 2.75 15.26
CA LEU A 343 0.91 3.77 16.27
C LEU A 343 1.77 4.92 15.74
N ALA A 344 2.76 4.64 14.88
CA ALA A 344 3.55 5.67 14.22
C ALA A 344 2.67 6.56 13.32
N ALA A 345 1.75 5.96 12.56
CA ALA A 345 0.80 6.69 11.73
C ALA A 345 -0.21 7.49 12.56
N LYS A 346 -0.68 6.92 13.66
CA LYS A 346 -1.56 7.61 14.62
C LYS A 346 -0.90 8.87 15.18
N LEU A 347 0.32 8.75 15.70
CA LEU A 347 1.06 9.88 16.24
C LEU A 347 1.34 10.95 15.18
N ALA A 348 1.68 10.55 13.95
CA ALA A 348 1.87 11.49 12.85
C ALA A 348 0.58 12.23 12.48
N SER A 349 -0.57 11.55 12.51
CA SER A 349 -1.89 12.18 12.29
C SER A 349 -2.25 13.15 13.40
N GLU A 350 -1.96 12.81 14.67
CA GLU A 350 -2.14 13.71 15.82
C GLU A 350 -1.27 14.96 15.71
N ASP A 351 -0.10 14.88 15.10
CA ASP A 351 0.76 16.01 14.74
C ASP A 351 0.26 16.81 13.52
N GLY A 352 -0.83 16.41 12.90
CA GLY A 352 -1.43 17.06 11.74
C GLY A 352 -0.77 16.73 10.40
N LEU A 353 0.08 15.70 10.34
CA LEU A 353 0.68 15.26 9.09
C LEU A 353 -0.35 14.51 8.23
N ARG A 354 -0.13 14.57 6.92
CA ARG A 354 -0.91 13.83 5.92
C ARG A 354 -0.07 12.87 5.08
N VAL A 355 1.26 13.03 5.10
CA VAL A 355 2.18 12.25 4.28
C VAL A 355 3.32 11.72 5.13
N MET A 356 3.54 10.42 5.03
CA MET A 356 4.71 9.72 5.59
C MET A 356 5.48 8.97 4.52
N TYR A 357 6.74 8.68 4.82
CA TYR A 357 7.63 7.89 3.99
C TYR A 357 8.09 6.64 4.72
N THR A 358 8.37 5.59 3.96
CA THR A 358 8.89 4.32 4.48
C THR A 358 10.12 3.86 3.72
N GLY A 359 10.98 3.10 4.40
CA GLY A 359 12.12 2.40 3.81
C GLY A 359 11.79 1.04 3.21
N GLN A 360 10.51 0.75 2.97
CA GLN A 360 10.04 -0.55 2.47
C GLN A 360 10.58 -0.88 1.09
N ALA A 361 10.78 -2.16 0.82
CA ALA A 361 11.35 -2.79 -0.37
C ALA A 361 12.88 -2.74 -0.51
N ALA A 362 13.60 -2.05 0.37
CA ALA A 362 15.06 -2.05 0.30
C ALA A 362 15.68 -3.45 0.55
N ASP A 363 15.04 -4.28 1.37
CA ASP A 363 15.48 -5.65 1.64
C ASP A 363 15.30 -6.56 0.43
N GLU A 364 14.18 -6.50 -0.24
CA GLU A 364 13.85 -7.26 -1.45
C GLU A 364 14.74 -6.84 -2.63
N LEU A 365 14.98 -5.55 -2.79
CA LEU A 365 15.81 -5.04 -3.89
C LEU A 365 17.29 -5.38 -3.73
N TRP A 366 17.81 -5.40 -2.49
CA TRP A 366 19.24 -5.44 -2.21
C TRP A 366 19.67 -6.65 -1.38
N ALA A 367 18.88 -7.72 -1.35
CA ALA A 367 19.14 -8.96 -0.62
C ALA A 367 19.43 -8.74 0.88
N GLY A 368 18.52 -7.99 1.55
CA GLY A 368 18.73 -7.58 2.94
C GLY A 368 18.39 -8.63 3.99
N TYR A 369 17.48 -9.55 3.70
CA TYR A 369 17.03 -10.55 4.65
C TYR A 369 18.04 -11.69 4.87
N PRO A 370 18.13 -12.24 6.10
CA PRO A 370 19.05 -13.35 6.39
C PRO A 370 18.85 -14.58 5.51
N TRP A 371 17.62 -14.95 5.21
CA TRP A 371 17.29 -16.14 4.41
C TRP A 371 17.75 -16.08 2.94
N TYR A 372 18.12 -14.91 2.44
CA TYR A 372 18.75 -14.80 1.13
C TYR A 372 20.15 -15.43 1.08
N SER A 373 20.83 -15.54 2.24
CA SER A 373 22.06 -16.32 2.35
C SER A 373 21.81 -17.82 2.18
N ASP A 374 20.67 -18.32 2.71
CA ASP A 374 20.29 -19.73 2.57
C ASP A 374 19.96 -20.07 1.11
N VAL A 375 19.22 -19.19 0.41
CA VAL A 375 18.94 -19.34 -1.03
C VAL A 375 20.24 -19.33 -1.84
N LEU A 376 21.18 -18.43 -1.48
CA LEU A 376 22.48 -18.36 -2.15
C LEU A 376 23.31 -19.63 -1.93
N GLU A 377 23.31 -20.19 -0.73
CA GLU A 377 24.04 -21.41 -0.39
C GLU A 377 23.48 -22.64 -1.14
N GLN A 378 22.16 -22.75 -1.20
CA GLN A 378 21.48 -23.91 -1.80
C GLN A 378 21.48 -23.87 -3.32
N ASP A 379 21.19 -22.72 -3.91
CA ASP A 379 20.81 -22.63 -5.32
C ASP A 379 21.63 -21.61 -6.13
N GLY A 380 22.51 -20.85 -5.46
CA GLY A 380 23.42 -19.92 -6.11
C GLY A 380 22.81 -18.56 -6.49
N TYR A 381 23.64 -17.72 -7.12
CA TYR A 381 23.29 -16.30 -7.38
C TYR A 381 22.16 -16.09 -8.39
N LEU A 382 21.99 -16.97 -9.38
CA LEU A 382 20.91 -16.81 -10.35
C LEU A 382 19.55 -17.02 -9.67
N ARG A 383 19.44 -18.08 -8.87
CA ARG A 383 18.22 -18.36 -8.12
C ARG A 383 17.94 -17.28 -7.07
N LEU A 384 18.98 -16.74 -6.42
CA LEU A 384 18.84 -15.58 -5.55
C LEU A 384 18.24 -14.39 -6.30
N HIS A 385 18.68 -14.10 -7.52
CA HIS A 385 18.12 -13.02 -8.34
C HIS A 385 16.64 -13.22 -8.66
N GLU A 386 16.28 -14.44 -9.07
CA GLU A 386 14.88 -14.82 -9.30
C GLU A 386 14.04 -14.68 -8.01
N LYS A 387 14.60 -15.11 -6.87
CA LYS A 387 13.91 -15.01 -5.57
C LYS A 387 13.65 -13.57 -5.15
N LEU A 388 14.61 -12.66 -5.36
CA LEU A 388 14.42 -11.23 -5.11
C LEU A 388 13.27 -10.67 -5.97
N TRP A 389 13.18 -11.09 -7.24
CA TRP A 389 12.10 -10.70 -8.12
C TRP A 389 10.75 -11.28 -7.70
N GLU A 390 10.71 -12.55 -7.31
CA GLU A 390 9.51 -13.18 -6.76
C GLU A 390 9.01 -12.44 -5.52
N ASP A 391 9.89 -12.17 -4.54
CA ASP A 391 9.53 -11.49 -3.30
C ASP A 391 9.02 -10.07 -3.56
N LEU A 392 9.63 -9.35 -4.51
CA LEU A 392 9.16 -8.04 -4.93
C LEU A 392 7.74 -8.11 -5.53
N ASN A 393 7.45 -9.12 -6.36
CA ASN A 393 6.13 -9.30 -6.96
C ASN A 393 5.06 -9.75 -5.96
N TYR A 394 5.44 -10.37 -4.84
CA TYR A 394 4.51 -10.75 -3.76
C TYR A 394 4.39 -9.69 -2.66
N LEU A 395 5.22 -8.65 -2.68
CA LEU A 395 5.28 -7.63 -1.65
C LEU A 395 3.93 -6.93 -1.41
N TYR A 396 3.09 -6.83 -2.44
CA TYR A 396 1.77 -6.22 -2.34
C TYR A 396 0.88 -6.94 -1.31
N SER A 397 0.90 -8.28 -1.28
CA SER A 397 0.06 -9.07 -0.38
C SER A 397 0.64 -9.14 1.03
N ASP A 398 1.96 -9.21 1.13
CA ASP A 398 2.63 -9.45 2.40
C ASP A 398 2.83 -8.16 3.22
N THR A 399 2.95 -7.03 2.52
CA THR A 399 3.38 -5.78 3.15
C THR A 399 2.58 -4.56 2.71
N LEU A 400 2.50 -4.28 1.40
CA LEU A 400 2.02 -2.97 0.92
C LEU A 400 0.56 -2.70 1.24
N GLU A 401 -0.32 -3.71 1.13
CA GLU A 401 -1.72 -3.57 1.50
C GLU A 401 -1.88 -3.34 3.00
N ARG A 402 -1.11 -4.05 3.84
CA ARG A 402 -1.08 -3.81 5.29
C ARG A 402 -0.67 -2.38 5.60
N GLU A 403 0.43 -1.92 5.02
CA GLU A 403 0.96 -0.58 5.25
C GLU A 403 -0.02 0.51 4.80
N ASP A 404 -0.61 0.37 3.61
CA ASP A 404 -1.63 1.29 3.10
C ASP A 404 -2.83 1.36 4.05
N LYS A 405 -3.38 0.22 4.48
CA LYS A 405 -4.54 0.17 5.38
C LYS A 405 -4.25 0.80 6.75
N LEU A 406 -3.08 0.51 7.34
CA LEU A 406 -2.70 1.01 8.65
C LEU A 406 -2.49 2.52 8.67
N THR A 407 -1.79 3.04 7.67
CA THR A 407 -1.57 4.49 7.59
C THR A 407 -2.84 5.22 7.21
N MET A 408 -3.64 4.64 6.31
CA MET A 408 -4.93 5.20 5.92
C MET A 408 -5.97 5.15 7.04
N ALA A 409 -5.88 4.23 8.01
CA ALA A 409 -6.73 4.26 9.21
C ALA A 409 -6.63 5.61 9.95
N HIS A 410 -5.54 6.33 9.75
CA HIS A 410 -5.27 7.66 10.30
C HIS A 410 -5.22 8.77 9.24
N SER A 411 -5.75 8.53 8.04
CA SER A 411 -5.74 9.49 6.92
C SER A 411 -4.32 9.95 6.54
N ILE A 412 -3.35 9.03 6.59
CA ILE A 412 -1.94 9.29 6.21
C ILE A 412 -1.64 8.59 4.88
N GLU A 413 -1.11 9.33 3.91
CA GLU A 413 -0.55 8.77 2.69
C GLU A 413 0.87 8.26 2.92
N LEU A 414 1.12 6.98 2.64
CA LEU A 414 2.45 6.39 2.74
C LEU A 414 3.14 6.36 1.37
N ARG A 415 4.36 6.91 1.31
CA ARG A 415 5.21 6.95 0.11
C ARG A 415 6.44 6.08 0.29
N ALA A 416 6.70 5.20 -0.68
CA ALA A 416 7.82 4.26 -0.68
C ALA A 416 8.75 4.54 -1.89
N PRO A 417 9.82 5.33 -1.74
CA PRO A 417 10.71 5.68 -2.85
C PRO A 417 11.45 4.48 -3.47
N TYR A 418 11.77 3.45 -2.69
CA TYR A 418 12.41 2.23 -3.21
C TYR A 418 11.52 1.44 -4.17
N LEU A 419 10.20 1.60 -4.07
CA LEU A 419 9.23 1.04 -5.00
C LEU A 419 8.97 1.95 -6.22
N ASP A 420 9.87 2.85 -6.54
CA ASP A 420 9.84 3.53 -7.81
C ASP A 420 10.18 2.58 -8.94
N ARG A 421 9.46 2.67 -10.05
CA ARG A 421 9.65 1.81 -11.21
C ARG A 421 11.09 1.81 -11.74
N ASP A 422 11.72 2.99 -11.76
CA ASP A 422 13.09 3.14 -12.24
C ASP A 422 14.10 2.58 -11.22
N VAL A 423 13.81 2.67 -9.91
CA VAL A 423 14.63 2.07 -8.84
C VAL A 423 14.56 0.55 -8.91
N ILE A 424 13.37 -0.03 -9.06
CA ILE A 424 13.18 -1.46 -9.23
C ILE A 424 13.94 -1.97 -10.45
N HIS A 425 13.74 -1.32 -11.60
CA HIS A 425 14.41 -1.69 -12.83
C HIS A 425 15.94 -1.62 -12.71
N ALA A 426 16.47 -0.56 -12.11
CA ALA A 426 17.92 -0.42 -11.89
C ALA A 426 18.44 -1.50 -10.95
N ALA A 427 17.77 -1.75 -9.82
CA ALA A 427 18.18 -2.77 -8.86
C ALA A 427 18.18 -4.19 -9.46
N MET A 428 17.19 -4.52 -10.30
CA MET A 428 17.11 -5.83 -10.95
C MET A 428 18.12 -6.01 -12.10
N ARG A 429 18.64 -4.94 -12.69
CA ARG A 429 19.77 -5.00 -13.64
C ARG A 429 21.11 -5.28 -12.97
N VAL A 430 21.23 -4.96 -11.67
CA VAL A 430 22.47 -5.16 -10.91
C VAL A 430 22.69 -6.63 -10.59
N SER A 431 23.89 -7.13 -10.87
CA SER A 431 24.28 -8.49 -10.51
C SER A 431 24.07 -8.77 -9.01
N PRO A 432 23.45 -9.89 -8.64
CA PRO A 432 23.25 -10.26 -7.23
C PRO A 432 24.58 -10.44 -6.46
N ARG A 433 25.69 -10.69 -7.16
CA ARG A 433 27.04 -10.73 -6.57
C ARG A 433 27.49 -9.39 -5.99
N LEU A 434 26.90 -8.28 -6.47
CA LEU A 434 27.17 -6.94 -5.95
C LEU A 434 26.27 -6.57 -4.78
N LYS A 435 25.15 -7.30 -4.59
CA LYS A 435 24.20 -7.10 -3.48
C LYS A 435 24.65 -7.82 -2.21
N ILE A 436 25.13 -9.08 -2.35
CA ILE A 436 25.66 -9.93 -1.29
C ILE A 436 26.91 -10.66 -1.81
N GLN A 437 27.99 -10.68 -1.03
CA GLN A 437 29.31 -11.18 -1.49
C GLN A 437 29.46 -12.71 -1.35
N GLY A 438 28.65 -13.34 -0.51
CA GLY A 438 28.67 -14.76 -0.22
C GLY A 438 27.77 -15.08 0.96
N VAL A 439 27.65 -16.36 1.31
CA VAL A 439 26.79 -16.84 2.40
C VAL A 439 27.17 -16.26 3.77
N GLU A 440 28.45 -15.97 3.98
CA GLU A 440 28.98 -15.38 5.22
C GLU A 440 28.82 -13.86 5.31
N ASP A 441 28.29 -13.20 4.25
CA ASP A 441 28.10 -11.75 4.24
C ASP A 441 26.93 -11.34 5.12
N ARG A 442 27.21 -11.07 6.40
CA ARG A 442 26.20 -10.60 7.36
C ARG A 442 25.74 -9.16 7.13
N LEU A 443 26.51 -8.36 6.41
CA LEU A 443 26.14 -6.97 6.13
C LEU A 443 25.07 -6.89 5.04
N ARG A 444 25.18 -7.68 3.99
CA ARG A 444 24.26 -7.64 2.84
C ARG A 444 24.02 -6.21 2.31
N LYS A 445 23.13 -6.01 1.36
CA LYS A 445 22.78 -4.67 0.81
C LYS A 445 23.99 -3.83 0.38
N ARG A 446 25.06 -4.41 -0.13
CA ARG A 446 26.35 -3.73 -0.30
C ARG A 446 26.26 -2.47 -1.16
N VAL A 447 25.60 -2.53 -2.32
CA VAL A 447 25.38 -1.37 -3.19
C VAL A 447 24.55 -0.30 -2.47
N HIS A 448 23.50 -0.70 -1.77
CA HIS A 448 22.64 0.21 -1.02
C HIS A 448 23.40 0.94 0.10
N ARG A 449 24.22 0.21 0.85
CA ARG A 449 25.05 0.78 1.93
C ARG A 449 26.09 1.76 1.40
N GLN A 450 26.77 1.42 0.31
CA GLN A 450 27.74 2.32 -0.32
C GLN A 450 27.06 3.57 -0.89
N ALA A 451 25.92 3.41 -1.56
CA ALA A 451 25.14 4.54 -2.05
C ALA A 451 24.68 5.45 -0.91
N ALA A 452 24.27 4.88 0.23
CA ALA A 452 23.87 5.65 1.40
C ALA A 452 25.03 6.50 1.95
N VAL A 453 26.25 5.93 2.03
CA VAL A 453 27.45 6.70 2.43
C VAL A 453 27.68 7.86 1.47
N GLU A 454 27.64 7.62 0.17
CA GLU A 454 27.87 8.66 -0.85
C GLU A 454 26.74 9.71 -0.89
N LEU A 455 25.57 9.38 -0.35
CA LEU A 455 24.42 10.30 -0.17
C LEU A 455 24.39 10.96 1.21
N GLY A 456 25.47 10.80 2.01
CA GLY A 456 25.72 11.52 3.24
C GLY A 456 25.23 10.84 4.52
N VAL A 457 24.95 9.54 4.48
CA VAL A 457 24.77 8.72 5.69
C VAL A 457 26.15 8.39 6.25
N PRO A 458 26.43 8.64 7.54
CA PRO A 458 27.72 8.30 8.13
C PRO A 458 28.08 6.81 7.97
N PRO A 459 29.36 6.46 7.64
CA PRO A 459 29.75 5.07 7.38
C PRO A 459 29.43 4.11 8.52
N TYR A 460 29.60 4.51 9.78
CA TYR A 460 29.31 3.66 10.93
C TYR A 460 27.81 3.31 11.06
N LEU A 461 26.89 4.16 10.60
CA LEU A 461 25.48 3.87 10.49
C LEU A 461 25.20 2.99 9.27
N ALA A 462 25.78 3.33 8.13
CA ALA A 462 25.55 2.60 6.88
C ALA A 462 26.01 1.14 6.96
N PHE A 463 27.07 0.84 7.72
CA PHE A 463 27.63 -0.50 7.88
C PHE A 463 27.26 -1.18 9.20
N ARG A 464 26.29 -0.64 9.95
CA ARG A 464 25.75 -1.31 11.14
C ARG A 464 24.99 -2.58 10.74
N ILE A 465 25.22 -3.69 11.45
CA ILE A 465 24.41 -4.90 11.32
C ILE A 465 23.02 -4.60 11.88
N LYS A 466 21.97 -4.98 11.16
CA LYS A 466 20.58 -4.76 11.54
C LYS A 466 20.01 -6.03 12.18
N ASP A 467 19.33 -5.88 13.30
CA ASP A 467 18.42 -6.91 13.82
C ASP A 467 17.10 -6.90 13.04
N PRO A 468 16.43 -8.05 12.87
CA PRO A 468 15.14 -8.14 12.20
C PRO A 468 14.09 -7.22 12.86
N ALA A 469 13.26 -6.55 12.05
CA ALA A 469 12.29 -5.55 12.52
C ALA A 469 11.29 -6.11 13.57
N GLN A 470 10.86 -7.36 13.42
CA GLN A 470 9.95 -8.02 14.35
C GLN A 470 10.55 -8.20 15.76
N SER A 471 11.86 -8.37 15.87
CA SER A 471 12.57 -8.47 17.17
C SER A 471 12.96 -7.10 17.71
N GLY A 472 13.15 -6.11 16.81
CA GLY A 472 13.66 -4.79 17.14
C GLY A 472 12.70 -3.95 17.98
N SER A 473 11.39 -4.02 17.71
CA SER A 473 10.35 -3.25 18.42
C SER A 473 10.01 -3.81 19.80
N GLY A 474 10.38 -5.06 20.11
CA GLY A 474 10.01 -5.77 21.37
C GLY A 474 8.56 -6.25 21.41
N ILE A 475 7.74 -5.96 20.38
CA ILE A 475 6.31 -6.33 20.34
C ILE A 475 6.12 -7.83 20.13
N HIS A 476 7.02 -8.47 19.39
CA HIS A 476 7.01 -9.91 19.17
C HIS A 476 6.80 -10.71 20.48
N GLY A 477 7.66 -10.52 21.49
CA GLY A 477 7.54 -11.24 22.75
C GLY A 477 6.26 -10.93 23.54
N ILE A 478 5.65 -9.76 23.33
CA ILE A 478 4.35 -9.42 23.92
C ILE A 478 3.24 -10.23 23.25
N VAL A 479 3.19 -10.20 21.92
CA VAL A 479 2.15 -10.90 21.15
C VAL A 479 2.24 -12.40 21.36
N GLU A 480 3.46 -12.95 21.46
CA GLU A 480 3.71 -14.35 21.79
C GLU A 480 3.16 -14.73 23.18
N ARG A 481 3.36 -13.89 24.22
CA ARG A 481 2.77 -14.12 25.55
C ARG A 481 1.25 -14.04 25.55
N ILE A 482 0.67 -13.10 24.80
CA ILE A 482 -0.78 -13.00 24.65
C ILE A 482 -1.32 -14.26 23.97
N ALA A 483 -0.69 -14.72 22.89
CA ALA A 483 -1.05 -15.94 22.17
C ALA A 483 -0.99 -17.18 23.07
N ALA A 484 0.09 -17.33 23.86
CA ALA A 484 0.26 -18.46 24.76
C ALA A 484 -0.82 -18.52 25.87
N ARG A 485 -1.25 -17.36 26.40
CA ARG A 485 -2.36 -17.31 27.37
C ARG A 485 -3.70 -17.71 26.73
N SER A 486 -3.86 -17.44 25.47
CA SER A 486 -5.08 -17.70 24.72
C SER A 486 -5.20 -19.15 24.28
N ALA A 487 -4.07 -19.83 24.00
CA ALA A 487 -4.02 -21.24 23.62
C ALA A 487 -4.64 -22.18 24.68
N THR A 488 -4.66 -21.77 25.95
CA THR A 488 -5.28 -22.53 27.04
C THR A 488 -6.81 -22.47 27.07
N ARG A 489 -7.44 -21.68 26.18
CA ARG A 489 -8.89 -21.39 26.18
C ARG A 489 -9.63 -21.81 24.90
N CYS A 490 -8.95 -22.30 23.86
CA CYS A 490 -9.54 -22.52 22.54
C CYS A 490 -9.89 -23.98 22.23
N ASP A 491 -10.98 -24.17 21.47
CA ASP A 491 -11.44 -25.47 20.96
C ASP A 491 -10.70 -25.83 19.65
N PRO A 492 -10.07 -27.02 19.53
CA PRO A 492 -9.22 -27.39 18.38
C PRO A 492 -9.94 -27.60 17.04
N GLY A 493 -11.28 -27.52 17.00
CA GLY A 493 -12.10 -27.93 15.86
C GLY A 493 -12.35 -26.90 14.76
N LEU A 494 -11.92 -25.63 14.91
CA LEU A 494 -12.33 -24.52 14.04
C LEU A 494 -11.25 -23.94 13.09
N ALA A 495 -10.18 -24.69 12.83
CA ALA A 495 -9.11 -24.22 11.94
C ALA A 495 -9.48 -24.37 10.46
N ASP A 496 -9.68 -23.26 9.77
CA ASP A 496 -9.98 -23.20 8.34
C ASP A 496 -8.73 -23.44 7.50
N GLU A 497 -8.74 -24.52 6.69
CA GLU A 497 -7.66 -24.88 5.76
C GLU A 497 -7.46 -23.86 4.63
N ASN A 498 -8.43 -22.98 4.38
CA ASN A 498 -8.38 -22.00 3.30
C ASN A 498 -7.43 -20.81 3.59
N LEU A 499 -7.17 -20.51 4.85
CA LEU A 499 -6.18 -19.50 5.27
C LEU A 499 -4.73 -19.89 4.90
N ARG A 500 -4.49 -21.16 4.59
CA ARG A 500 -3.15 -21.70 4.31
C ARG A 500 -2.73 -21.60 2.83
N ARG A 501 -3.65 -21.43 1.90
CA ARG A 501 -3.38 -21.56 0.46
C ARG A 501 -2.76 -20.33 -0.20
N ASP A 502 -3.03 -19.12 0.30
CA ASP A 502 -2.65 -17.85 -0.36
C ASP A 502 -1.46 -17.12 0.29
N LYS A 503 -0.74 -17.75 1.21
CA LYS A 503 0.28 -17.05 1.98
C LYS A 503 1.68 -17.45 1.55
N GLY A 504 2.42 -16.47 1.00
CA GLY A 504 3.79 -16.60 0.52
C GLY A 504 4.85 -16.93 1.58
N SER A 505 6.12 -16.77 1.25
CA SER A 505 7.30 -17.17 2.03
C SER A 505 7.37 -16.63 3.46
N LEU A 506 6.82 -15.45 3.74
CA LEU A 506 6.79 -14.84 5.08
C LEU A 506 5.89 -15.60 6.06
N TYR A 507 4.82 -16.26 5.60
CA TYR A 507 3.96 -17.08 6.47
C TYR A 507 4.65 -18.37 6.91
N ARG A 508 5.39 -19.02 6.01
CA ARG A 508 6.22 -20.20 6.36
C ARG A 508 7.29 -19.86 7.39
N TYR A 509 7.79 -18.64 7.35
CA TYR A 509 8.72 -18.13 8.36
C TYR A 509 8.02 -17.90 9.71
N GLY A 510 6.80 -17.33 9.72
CA GLY A 510 6.00 -17.17 10.92
C GLY A 510 5.74 -18.51 11.63
N ASP A 511 5.29 -19.54 10.91
CA ASP A 511 5.10 -20.90 11.44
C ASP A 511 6.41 -21.51 11.95
N ALA A 512 7.54 -21.26 11.30
CA ALA A 512 8.85 -21.77 11.73
C ALA A 512 9.38 -21.06 12.99
N VAL A 513 9.03 -19.79 13.20
CA VAL A 513 9.49 -18.99 14.34
C VAL A 513 8.61 -19.21 15.59
N TYR A 514 7.28 -19.32 15.41
CA TYR A 514 6.31 -19.37 16.53
C TYR A 514 5.75 -20.75 16.81
N GLY A 515 5.89 -21.69 15.88
CA GLY A 515 5.24 -22.99 15.90
C GLY A 515 3.75 -22.92 15.53
N GLU A 516 3.28 -23.95 14.83
CA GLU A 516 1.90 -24.05 14.34
C GLU A 516 0.82 -23.90 15.43
N GLU A 517 1.10 -24.39 16.65
CA GLU A 517 0.13 -24.44 17.73
C GLU A 517 -0.12 -23.05 18.34
N ALA A 518 0.94 -22.26 18.57
CA ALA A 518 0.83 -20.90 19.09
C ALA A 518 0.17 -19.96 18.06
N THR A 519 0.55 -20.07 16.78
CA THR A 519 -0.07 -19.31 15.69
C THR A 519 -1.55 -19.64 15.55
N ARG A 520 -1.93 -20.91 15.63
CA ARG A 520 -3.31 -21.39 15.52
C ARG A 520 -4.18 -20.91 16.68
N ALA A 521 -3.68 -20.99 17.92
CA ALA A 521 -4.40 -20.58 19.11
C ALA A 521 -4.66 -19.06 19.13
N PHE A 522 -3.67 -18.26 18.76
CA PHE A 522 -3.80 -16.81 18.65
C PHE A 522 -4.83 -16.40 17.59
N LEU A 523 -4.81 -17.04 16.42
CA LEU A 523 -5.76 -16.77 15.35
C LEU A 523 -7.20 -17.10 15.75
N GLN A 524 -7.43 -18.23 16.44
CA GLN A 524 -8.76 -18.65 16.87
C GLN A 524 -9.37 -17.72 17.91
N GLU A 525 -8.59 -17.22 18.87
CA GLU A 525 -9.12 -16.29 19.87
C GLU A 525 -9.49 -14.94 19.25
N ILE A 526 -8.65 -14.44 18.35
CA ILE A 526 -8.91 -13.16 17.70
C ILE A 526 -10.09 -13.25 16.72
N GLU A 527 -10.20 -14.32 15.95
CA GLU A 527 -11.39 -14.59 15.13
C GLU A 527 -12.66 -14.72 15.99
N GLY A 528 -12.57 -15.41 17.13
CA GLY A 528 -13.67 -15.51 18.08
C GLY A 528 -14.10 -14.15 18.62
N ARG A 529 -13.16 -13.30 19.04
CA ARG A 529 -13.45 -11.93 19.51
C ARG A 529 -13.99 -11.02 18.40
N ILE A 530 -13.48 -11.14 17.18
CA ILE A 530 -13.99 -10.40 16.03
C ILE A 530 -15.42 -10.85 15.69
N ARG A 531 -15.68 -12.13 15.66
CA ARG A 531 -17.04 -12.68 15.41
C ARG A 531 -18.02 -12.29 16.51
N GLU A 532 -17.62 -12.34 17.77
CA GLU A 532 -18.51 -12.05 18.90
C GLU A 532 -18.74 -10.54 19.11
N GLN A 533 -17.75 -9.69 18.93
CA GLN A 533 -17.84 -8.27 19.24
C GLN A 533 -18.15 -7.37 18.03
N TYR A 534 -17.71 -7.75 16.83
CA TYR A 534 -17.74 -6.88 15.67
C TYR A 534 -18.73 -7.29 14.58
N ILE A 535 -18.99 -8.60 14.39
CA ILE A 535 -19.99 -9.03 13.40
C ILE A 535 -21.41 -8.61 13.79
N PRO A 536 -21.88 -8.76 15.04
CA PRO A 536 -23.19 -8.27 15.43
C PRO A 536 -23.32 -6.73 15.34
N ALA A 537 -22.27 -5.98 15.73
CA ALA A 537 -22.24 -4.53 15.59
C ALA A 537 -22.16 -4.07 14.12
N PHE A 538 -21.51 -4.87 13.27
CA PHE A 538 -21.35 -4.63 11.84
C PHE A 538 -22.62 -4.96 11.04
N LEU A 539 -23.40 -5.97 11.48
CA LEU A 539 -24.69 -6.34 10.88
C LEU A 539 -25.86 -5.49 11.42
N ALA A 540 -25.68 -4.83 12.57
CA ALA A 540 -26.68 -3.96 13.21
C ALA A 540 -26.51 -2.46 12.86
N ALA A 541 -25.37 -2.06 12.27
CA ALA A 541 -25.08 -0.70 11.79
C ALA A 541 -25.25 -0.61 10.27
#